data_7e92b11f978b5ab3533ce80e72013b13
#
_entry.id   7e92b11f978b5ab3533ce80e72013b13
#
_cell.length_a   1.000
_cell.length_b   1.000
_cell.length_c   1.000
_cell.angle_alpha   90.00
_cell.angle_beta   90.00
_cell.angle_gamma   90.00
#
_symmetry.space_group_name_H-M   'P 1'
#
loop_
_entity.id
_entity.type
_entity.pdbx_description
1 polymer ?
#
loop_
_entity_poly.entity_id
_entity_poly.type
_entity_poly.pdbx_seq_one_letter_code
_entity_poly.pdbx_strand_id
1 'polypeptide(L)'
;MKVIIVNGSNNSGKDQFANFFNKHYEHKSVNWSTIDKVKKILKRNFGWNGKKNNESRLFMSEMKRIWSEFNNGPFEDMVTKISKYNANLPKSERQNIVYFIHCREPHEIQKFVDKYGKKCLTVLLKREDREVANNDSDKNVANYEYDFYIDNNGDKKELEKQVLEFIEKIKAS
;
A
#
# COMPACT_ATOMS: atom_id res chain seq x y z
N MET A 1 17.03 -0.26 2.21
CA MET A 1 15.62 0.09 2.45
C MET A 1 14.93 0.29 1.11
N LYS A 2 13.79 -0.33 0.92
CA LYS A 2 12.91 -0.08 -0.24
C LYS A 2 11.51 0.32 0.24
N VAL A 3 10.83 1.17 -0.52
CA VAL A 3 9.42 1.53 -0.35
C VAL A 3 8.65 0.96 -1.54
N ILE A 4 7.65 0.15 -1.29
CA ILE A 4 6.85 -0.50 -2.33
C ILE A 4 5.42 -0.01 -2.21
N ILE A 5 4.99 0.78 -3.17
CA ILE A 5 3.61 1.24 -3.24
C ILE A 5 2.76 0.13 -3.85
N VAL A 6 1.78 -0.35 -3.09
CA VAL A 6 0.89 -1.42 -3.52
C VAL A 6 -0.49 -0.84 -3.78
N ASN A 7 -0.94 -0.99 -5.01
CA ASN A 7 -2.28 -0.61 -5.44
C ASN A 7 -3.08 -1.81 -5.98
N GLY A 8 -4.33 -1.61 -6.21
CA GLY A 8 -5.29 -2.61 -6.70
C GLY A 8 -6.67 -2.37 -6.13
N SER A 9 -7.69 -2.84 -6.82
CA SER A 9 -9.07 -2.75 -6.41
C SER A 9 -9.34 -3.36 -5.01
N ASN A 10 -10.51 -3.13 -4.47
CA ASN A 10 -10.89 -3.76 -3.21
C ASN A 10 -10.86 -5.28 -3.34
N ASN A 11 -10.31 -5.96 -2.34
CA ASN A 11 -10.15 -7.43 -2.34
C ASN A 11 -9.27 -8.01 -3.48
N SER A 12 -8.43 -7.21 -4.13
CA SER A 12 -7.47 -7.70 -5.13
C SER A 12 -6.36 -8.60 -4.57
N GLY A 13 -6.29 -8.78 -3.24
CA GLY A 13 -5.31 -9.67 -2.60
C GLY A 13 -4.05 -8.98 -2.08
N LYS A 14 -4.03 -7.65 -1.95
CA LYS A 14 -2.87 -6.87 -1.45
C LYS A 14 -2.32 -7.38 -0.12
N ASP A 15 -3.20 -7.71 0.83
CA ASP A 15 -2.77 -8.23 2.13
C ASP A 15 -2.16 -9.64 1.99
N GLN A 16 -2.71 -10.48 1.11
CA GLN A 16 -2.16 -11.82 0.85
C GLN A 16 -0.79 -11.74 0.17
N PHE A 17 -0.63 -10.82 -0.79
CA PHE A 17 0.65 -10.53 -1.42
C PHE A 17 1.71 -10.14 -0.38
N ALA A 18 1.39 -9.17 0.50
CA ALA A 18 2.29 -8.75 1.56
C ALA A 18 2.61 -9.87 2.56
N ASN A 19 1.64 -10.75 2.87
CA ASN A 19 1.85 -11.90 3.75
C ASN A 19 2.79 -12.93 3.12
N PHE A 20 2.61 -13.26 1.84
CA PHE A 20 3.53 -14.16 1.12
C PHE A 20 4.93 -13.55 1.01
N PHE A 21 5.01 -12.26 0.71
CA PHE A 21 6.30 -11.58 0.70
C PHE A 21 7.00 -11.69 2.06
N ASN A 22 6.31 -11.37 3.15
CA ASN A 22 6.88 -11.46 4.50
C ASN A 22 7.30 -12.89 4.90
N LYS A 23 6.61 -13.91 4.37
CA LYS A 23 6.94 -15.33 4.59
C LYS A 23 8.27 -15.72 3.94
N HIS A 24 8.58 -15.19 2.76
CA HIS A 24 9.70 -15.62 1.92
C HIS A 24 10.87 -14.62 1.88
N TYR A 25 10.65 -13.39 2.33
CA TYR A 25 11.69 -12.37 2.36
C TYR A 25 12.54 -12.52 3.63
N GLU A 26 13.85 -12.65 3.46
CA GLU A 26 14.80 -12.92 4.55
C GLU A 26 14.92 -11.79 5.57
N HIS A 27 14.56 -10.57 5.16
CA HIS A 27 14.66 -9.39 6.00
C HIS A 27 13.27 -8.89 6.42
N LYS A 28 13.27 -7.88 7.26
CA LYS A 28 12.04 -7.30 7.80
C LYS A 28 11.21 -6.61 6.72
N SER A 29 9.92 -6.84 6.74
CA SER A 29 8.96 -6.03 6.01
C SER A 29 7.84 -5.54 6.91
N VAL A 30 7.24 -4.41 6.55
CA VAL A 30 6.09 -3.83 7.23
C VAL A 30 5.02 -3.44 6.22
N ASN A 31 3.76 -3.57 6.61
CA ASN A 31 2.62 -3.34 5.73
C ASN A 31 1.74 -2.24 6.34
N TRP A 32 1.67 -1.07 5.70
CA TRP A 32 0.93 0.09 6.14
C TRP A 32 0.04 0.65 5.03
N SER A 33 -0.92 1.48 5.40
CA SER A 33 -1.81 2.14 4.45
C SER A 33 -1.92 3.63 4.75
N THR A 34 -1.98 4.47 3.72
CA THR A 34 -2.19 5.92 3.85
C THR A 34 -3.50 6.28 4.55
N ILE A 35 -4.46 5.34 4.65
CA ILE A 35 -5.73 5.51 5.36
C ILE A 35 -5.67 5.11 6.85
N ASP A 36 -4.57 4.56 7.35
CA ASP A 36 -4.52 3.98 8.69
C ASP A 36 -4.75 4.99 9.80
N LYS A 37 -4.27 6.23 9.65
CA LYS A 37 -4.51 7.30 10.62
C LYS A 37 -5.97 7.74 10.63
N VAL A 38 -6.60 7.83 9.47
CA VAL A 38 -8.03 8.11 9.36
C VAL A 38 -8.84 7.03 10.09
N LYS A 39 -8.53 5.75 9.88
CA LYS A 39 -9.18 4.64 10.61
C LYS A 39 -9.03 4.76 12.13
N LYS A 40 -7.84 5.17 12.62
CA LYS A 40 -7.60 5.40 14.05
C LYS A 40 -8.45 6.55 14.58
N ILE A 41 -8.54 7.64 13.84
CA ILE A 41 -9.38 8.80 14.20
C ILE A 41 -10.85 8.39 14.26
N LEU A 42 -11.34 7.66 13.25
CA LEU A 42 -12.72 7.17 13.23
C LEU A 42 -13.05 6.30 14.45
N LYS A 43 -12.18 5.36 14.76
CA LYS A 43 -12.37 4.49 15.94
C LYS A 43 -12.40 5.30 17.24
N ARG A 44 -11.46 6.23 17.40
CA ARG A 44 -11.26 6.97 18.66
C ARG A 44 -12.31 8.06 18.87
N ASN A 45 -12.66 8.78 17.80
CA ASN A 45 -13.42 10.02 17.92
C ASN A 45 -14.86 9.92 17.42
N PHE A 46 -15.16 8.93 16.54
CA PHE A 46 -16.46 8.78 15.90
C PHE A 46 -17.13 7.42 16.18
N GLY A 47 -16.61 6.62 17.10
CA GLY A 47 -17.22 5.37 17.52
C GLY A 47 -17.27 4.28 16.43
N TRP A 48 -16.42 4.36 15.40
CA TRP A 48 -16.42 3.37 14.33
C TRP A 48 -16.00 1.99 14.85
N ASN A 49 -16.85 1.00 14.65
CA ASN A 49 -16.65 -0.37 15.13
C ASN A 49 -15.69 -1.24 14.27
N GLY A 50 -15.14 -0.67 13.19
CA GLY A 50 -14.23 -1.39 12.28
C GLY A 50 -14.93 -2.05 11.07
N LYS A 51 -16.28 -2.07 11.02
CA LYS A 51 -17.01 -2.62 9.86
C LYS A 51 -16.92 -1.67 8.66
N LYS A 52 -16.57 -2.22 7.51
CA LYS A 52 -16.40 -1.48 6.25
C LYS A 52 -17.69 -1.53 5.42
N ASN A 53 -18.72 -0.82 5.85
CA ASN A 53 -19.92 -0.56 5.03
C ASN A 53 -19.68 0.64 4.08
N ASN A 54 -20.63 0.91 3.20
CA ASN A 54 -20.50 1.99 2.20
C ASN A 54 -20.36 3.36 2.85
N GLU A 55 -21.10 3.64 3.91
CA GLU A 55 -21.05 4.91 4.65
C GLU A 55 -19.67 5.14 5.27
N SER A 56 -19.13 4.14 5.98
CA SER A 56 -17.81 4.26 6.59
C SER A 56 -16.69 4.37 5.54
N ARG A 57 -16.85 3.73 4.38
CA ARG A 57 -15.91 3.85 3.25
C ARG A 57 -15.93 5.25 2.67
N LEU A 58 -17.12 5.80 2.42
CA LEU A 58 -17.30 7.16 1.91
C LEU A 58 -16.71 8.17 2.89
N PHE A 59 -17.05 8.06 4.17
CA PHE A 59 -16.53 8.96 5.20
C PHE A 59 -15.00 8.92 5.30
N MET A 60 -14.40 7.72 5.26
CA MET A 60 -12.94 7.56 5.27
C MET A 60 -12.29 8.17 4.02
N SER A 61 -12.90 8.00 2.85
CA SER A 61 -12.41 8.55 1.59
C SER A 61 -12.42 10.07 1.62
N GLU A 62 -13.54 10.68 2.04
CA GLU A 62 -13.69 12.13 2.14
C GLU A 62 -12.72 12.73 3.18
N MET A 63 -12.62 12.13 4.36
CA MET A 63 -11.68 12.60 5.38
C MET A 63 -10.23 12.54 4.87
N LYS A 64 -9.85 11.47 4.16
CA LYS A 64 -8.53 11.33 3.56
C LYS A 64 -8.31 12.41 2.49
N ARG A 65 -9.29 12.63 1.60
CA ARG A 65 -9.25 13.65 0.53
C ARG A 65 -9.03 15.04 1.11
N ILE A 66 -9.88 15.46 2.06
CA ILE A 66 -9.79 16.76 2.72
C ILE A 66 -8.42 16.95 3.41
N TRP A 67 -7.94 15.92 4.09
CA TRP A 67 -6.63 15.96 4.75
C TRP A 67 -5.47 16.03 3.75
N SER A 68 -5.59 15.36 2.60
CA SER A 68 -4.64 15.45 1.49
C SER A 68 -4.59 16.86 0.90
N GLU A 69 -5.76 17.48 0.65
CA GLU A 69 -5.89 18.83 0.09
C GLU A 69 -5.39 19.90 1.07
N PHE A 70 -5.69 19.74 2.35
CA PHE A 70 -5.31 20.71 3.38
C PHE A 70 -3.79 20.84 3.54
N ASN A 71 -3.05 19.74 3.62
CA ASN A 71 -1.61 19.79 3.91
C ASN A 71 -0.82 18.55 3.48
N ASN A 72 -1.28 17.81 2.49
CA ASN A 72 -0.70 16.50 2.10
C ASN A 72 -0.60 15.48 3.25
N GLY A 73 -1.47 15.59 4.24
CA GLY A 73 -1.37 14.92 5.52
C GLY A 73 -1.18 13.40 5.46
N PRO A 74 -1.91 12.62 4.64
CA PRO A 74 -1.69 11.17 4.53
C PRO A 74 -0.28 10.79 4.06
N PHE A 75 0.28 11.55 3.12
CA PHE A 75 1.65 11.36 2.63
C PHE A 75 2.68 11.73 3.70
N GLU A 76 2.57 12.93 4.30
CA GLU A 76 3.51 13.42 5.32
C GLU A 76 3.51 12.55 6.58
N ASP A 77 2.34 12.08 7.02
CA ASP A 77 2.21 11.14 8.14
C ASP A 77 2.95 9.82 7.84
N MET A 78 2.83 9.31 6.61
CA MET A 78 3.49 8.08 6.20
C MET A 78 5.01 8.26 6.10
N VAL A 79 5.50 9.35 5.51
CA VAL A 79 6.94 9.67 5.44
C VAL A 79 7.53 9.79 6.84
N THR A 80 6.84 10.50 7.74
CA THR A 80 7.25 10.63 9.15
C THR A 80 7.29 9.27 9.84
N LYS A 81 6.29 8.42 9.62
CA LYS A 81 6.20 7.08 10.19
C LYS A 81 7.34 6.18 9.72
N ILE A 82 7.66 6.19 8.42
CA ILE A 82 8.79 5.47 7.84
C ILE A 82 10.10 5.93 8.48
N SER A 83 10.32 7.24 8.53
CA SER A 83 11.55 7.82 9.08
C SER A 83 11.75 7.46 10.54
N LYS A 84 10.72 7.61 11.38
CA LYS A 84 10.77 7.25 12.80
C LYS A 84 11.00 5.75 13.01
N TYR A 85 10.30 4.92 12.25
CA TYR A 85 10.45 3.47 12.36
C TYR A 85 11.87 3.03 11.95
N ASN A 86 12.37 3.54 10.83
CA ASN A 86 13.71 3.23 10.34
C ASN A 86 14.81 3.70 11.30
N ALA A 87 14.65 4.87 11.92
CA ALA A 87 15.60 5.39 12.92
C ALA A 87 15.71 4.51 14.17
N ASN A 88 14.63 3.83 14.55
CA ASN A 88 14.58 2.92 15.70
C ASN A 88 15.05 1.48 15.41
N LEU A 89 15.34 1.15 14.13
CA LEU A 89 15.86 -0.17 13.77
C LEU A 89 17.37 -0.26 14.04
N PRO A 90 17.90 -1.47 14.31
CA PRO A 90 19.31 -1.75 14.26
C PRO A 90 19.91 -1.37 12.89
N LYS A 91 21.16 -0.89 12.85
CA LYS A 91 21.80 -0.48 11.58
C LYS A 91 21.80 -1.58 10.54
N SER A 92 21.98 -2.84 10.94
CA SER A 92 21.96 -4.01 10.07
C SER A 92 20.61 -4.24 9.35
N GLU A 93 19.49 -3.86 9.97
CA GLU A 93 18.16 -4.02 9.41
C GLU A 93 17.75 -2.86 8.49
N ARG A 94 18.30 -1.65 8.72
CA ARG A 94 17.89 -0.41 8.01
C ARG A 94 18.08 -0.48 6.50
N GLN A 95 19.09 -1.20 6.02
CA GLN A 95 19.42 -1.25 4.60
C GLN A 95 18.48 -2.17 3.80
N ASN A 96 17.99 -3.22 4.43
CA ASN A 96 17.26 -4.29 3.77
C ASN A 96 15.75 -4.32 4.07
N ILE A 97 15.27 -3.44 4.97
CA ILE A 97 13.84 -3.37 5.26
C ILE A 97 13.01 -2.94 4.05
N VAL A 98 11.84 -3.55 3.89
CA VAL A 98 10.83 -3.22 2.90
C VAL A 98 9.60 -2.61 3.57
N TYR A 99 9.16 -1.46 3.08
CA TYR A 99 7.92 -0.79 3.49
C TYR A 99 6.88 -0.95 2.39
N PHE A 100 5.85 -1.78 2.62
CA PHE A 100 4.66 -1.84 1.79
C PHE A 100 3.71 -0.73 2.20
N ILE A 101 3.36 0.14 1.26
CA ILE A 101 2.44 1.25 1.48
C ILE A 101 1.25 1.10 0.53
N HIS A 102 0.08 0.81 1.11
CA HIS A 102 -1.16 0.80 0.33
C HIS A 102 -1.57 2.25 0.03
N CYS A 103 -1.49 2.62 -1.24
CA CYS A 103 -1.87 3.93 -1.75
C CYS A 103 -2.63 3.76 -3.07
N ARG A 104 -3.73 4.49 -3.26
CA ARG A 104 -4.62 4.33 -4.42
C ARG A 104 -4.53 5.47 -5.41
N GLU A 105 -4.37 6.70 -4.92
CA GLU A 105 -4.47 7.89 -5.74
C GLU A 105 -3.16 8.12 -6.52
N PRO A 106 -3.21 8.22 -7.87
CA PRO A 106 -2.03 8.41 -8.72
C PRO A 106 -1.13 9.55 -8.27
N HIS A 107 -1.72 10.70 -7.93
CA HIS A 107 -0.96 11.87 -7.48
C HIS A 107 -0.26 11.66 -6.12
N GLU A 108 -0.81 10.82 -5.24
CA GLU A 108 -0.14 10.45 -3.98
C GLU A 108 0.98 9.42 -4.23
N ILE A 109 0.75 8.47 -5.14
CA ILE A 109 1.76 7.49 -5.56
C ILE A 109 2.98 8.24 -6.09
N GLN A 110 2.77 9.22 -6.97
CA GLN A 110 3.85 10.01 -7.55
C GLN A 110 4.69 10.74 -6.48
N LYS A 111 4.07 11.28 -5.43
CA LYS A 111 4.81 11.91 -4.32
C LYS A 111 5.77 10.93 -3.61
N PHE A 112 5.39 9.66 -3.46
CA PHE A 112 6.31 8.64 -2.92
C PHE A 112 7.45 8.34 -3.87
N VAL A 113 7.17 8.22 -5.18
CA VAL A 113 8.19 8.01 -6.21
C VAL A 113 9.17 9.18 -6.22
N ASP A 114 8.70 10.41 -6.21
CA ASP A 114 9.54 11.62 -6.18
C ASP A 114 10.41 11.69 -4.91
N LYS A 115 9.82 11.31 -3.77
CA LYS A 115 10.51 11.35 -2.47
C LYS A 115 11.61 10.32 -2.33
N TYR A 116 11.37 9.08 -2.78
CA TYR A 116 12.27 7.96 -2.54
C TYR A 116 13.11 7.56 -3.76
N GLY A 117 12.79 8.10 -4.95
CA GLY A 117 13.51 7.85 -6.20
C GLY A 117 13.65 6.35 -6.48
N LYS A 118 14.83 5.91 -6.83
CA LYS A 118 15.15 4.49 -7.14
C LYS A 118 14.85 3.49 -6.01
N LYS A 119 14.59 3.97 -4.79
CA LYS A 119 14.18 3.13 -3.65
C LYS A 119 12.68 2.92 -3.59
N CYS A 120 11.89 3.60 -4.41
CA CYS A 120 10.46 3.43 -4.54
C CYS A 120 10.14 2.55 -5.74
N LEU A 121 9.29 1.56 -5.54
CA LEU A 121 8.76 0.70 -6.58
C LEU A 121 7.24 0.69 -6.47
N THR A 122 6.57 0.57 -7.60
CA THR A 122 5.11 0.56 -7.67
C THR A 122 4.61 -0.77 -8.19
N VAL A 123 3.58 -1.32 -7.53
CA VAL A 123 3.00 -2.63 -7.85
C VAL A 123 1.50 -2.52 -7.94
N LEU A 124 0.93 -2.99 -9.05
CA LEU A 124 -0.50 -3.17 -9.21
C LEU A 124 -0.88 -4.64 -9.11
N LEU A 125 -1.79 -4.95 -8.16
CA LEU A 125 -2.45 -6.26 -8.12
C LEU A 125 -3.74 -6.20 -8.92
N LYS A 126 -3.83 -7.01 -9.98
CA LYS A 126 -5.01 -7.18 -10.84
C LYS A 126 -5.82 -8.39 -10.39
N ARG A 127 -7.14 -8.21 -10.34
CA ARG A 127 -8.10 -9.31 -10.14
C ARG A 127 -9.39 -8.96 -10.87
N GLU A 128 -9.74 -9.74 -11.87
CA GLU A 128 -10.84 -9.45 -12.79
C GLU A 128 -12.23 -9.84 -12.26
N ASP A 129 -12.30 -10.88 -11.42
CA ASP A 129 -13.55 -11.54 -11.02
C ASP A 129 -14.39 -10.84 -9.95
N ARG A 130 -14.19 -9.57 -9.69
CA ARG A 130 -14.98 -8.89 -8.66
C ARG A 130 -15.56 -7.60 -9.18
N GLU A 131 -16.88 -7.48 -8.98
CA GLU A 131 -17.62 -6.24 -9.19
C GLU A 131 -16.74 -5.02 -8.89
N VAL A 132 -16.52 -4.22 -9.92
CA VAL A 132 -15.86 -2.92 -9.77
C VAL A 132 -16.69 -2.19 -8.71
N ALA A 133 -16.18 -2.17 -7.48
CA ALA A 133 -16.83 -1.43 -6.43
C ALA A 133 -17.00 0.00 -6.96
N ASN A 134 -18.23 0.52 -6.92
CA ASN A 134 -18.61 1.85 -7.41
C ASN A 134 -17.97 3.02 -6.62
N ASN A 135 -16.71 2.86 -6.22
CA ASN A 135 -15.94 3.89 -5.54
C ASN A 135 -15.02 4.58 -6.55
N ASP A 136 -15.08 5.88 -6.60
CA ASP A 136 -14.21 6.70 -7.45
C ASP A 136 -12.71 6.39 -7.24
N SER A 137 -12.31 6.00 -6.04
CA SER A 137 -10.95 5.54 -5.73
C SER A 137 -10.51 4.27 -6.49
N ASP A 138 -11.44 3.40 -6.89
CA ASP A 138 -11.11 2.19 -7.66
C ASP A 138 -11.04 2.48 -9.17
N LYS A 139 -11.72 3.52 -9.66
CA LYS A 139 -11.68 3.95 -11.07
C LYS A 139 -10.29 4.47 -11.48
N ASN A 140 -9.57 5.08 -10.56
CA ASN A 140 -8.26 5.69 -10.83
C ASN A 140 -7.08 4.70 -10.72
N VAL A 141 -7.33 3.48 -10.25
CA VAL A 141 -6.27 2.46 -10.09
C VAL A 141 -5.56 2.14 -11.40
N ALA A 142 -6.29 2.12 -12.52
CA ALA A 142 -5.76 1.83 -13.85
C ALA A 142 -5.04 3.04 -14.50
N ASN A 143 -5.19 4.25 -13.95
CA ASN A 143 -4.68 5.49 -14.53
C ASN A 143 -3.24 5.82 -14.12
N TYR A 144 -2.48 4.84 -13.66
CA TYR A 144 -1.07 4.98 -13.29
C TYR A 144 -0.26 3.86 -13.94
N GLU A 145 0.93 4.18 -14.43
CA GLU A 145 1.87 3.19 -14.97
C GLU A 145 2.74 2.65 -13.82
N TYR A 146 2.63 1.33 -13.57
CA TYR A 146 3.33 0.67 -12.47
C TYR A 146 4.59 -0.05 -12.95
N ASP A 147 5.60 -0.12 -12.09
CA ASP A 147 6.83 -0.88 -12.37
C ASP A 147 6.57 -2.38 -12.44
N PHE A 148 5.57 -2.88 -11.69
CA PHE A 148 5.21 -4.30 -11.62
C PHE A 148 3.69 -4.50 -11.66
N TYR A 149 3.30 -5.56 -12.33
CA TYR A 149 1.92 -6.04 -12.40
C TYR A 149 1.87 -7.47 -11.87
N ILE A 150 1.04 -7.73 -10.88
CA ILE A 150 0.81 -9.04 -10.28
C ILE A 150 -0.62 -9.46 -10.59
N ASP A 151 -0.77 -10.59 -11.27
CA ASP A 151 -2.07 -11.17 -11.59
C ASP A 151 -2.52 -12.09 -10.45
N ASN A 152 -3.69 -11.79 -9.87
CA ASN A 152 -4.29 -12.58 -8.80
C ASN A 152 -5.63 -13.19 -9.23
N ASN A 153 -5.77 -13.58 -10.50
CA ASN A 153 -6.95 -14.29 -11.02
C ASN A 153 -6.89 -15.80 -10.72
N GLY A 154 -5.71 -16.32 -10.52
CA GLY A 154 -5.46 -17.71 -10.21
C GLY A 154 -5.62 -18.08 -8.73
N ASP A 155 -5.06 -19.21 -8.36
CA ASP A 155 -5.07 -19.72 -7.00
C ASP A 155 -3.98 -19.07 -6.11
N LYS A 156 -3.98 -19.45 -4.82
CA LYS A 156 -2.98 -18.93 -3.86
C LYS A 156 -1.55 -19.34 -4.20
N LYS A 157 -1.35 -20.49 -4.85
CA LYS A 157 -0.01 -21.00 -5.20
C LYS A 157 0.58 -20.18 -6.35
N GLU A 158 -0.26 -19.80 -7.31
CA GLU A 158 0.16 -18.92 -8.42
C GLU A 158 0.55 -17.53 -7.92
N LEU A 159 -0.24 -16.96 -7.00
CA LEU A 159 0.11 -15.69 -6.36
C LEU A 159 1.43 -15.81 -5.60
N GLU A 160 1.62 -16.88 -4.82
CA GLU A 160 2.84 -17.12 -4.05
C GLU A 160 4.06 -17.25 -4.97
N LYS A 161 3.93 -17.93 -6.12
CA LYS A 161 4.98 -18.03 -7.14
C LYS A 161 5.36 -16.64 -7.69
N GLN A 162 4.38 -15.80 -8.06
CA GLN A 162 4.63 -14.45 -8.53
C GLN A 162 5.31 -13.58 -7.46
N VAL A 163 4.98 -13.78 -6.17
CA VAL A 163 5.67 -13.11 -5.06
C VAL A 163 7.14 -13.52 -4.99
N LEU A 164 7.47 -14.80 -5.15
CA LEU A 164 8.85 -15.26 -5.18
C LEU A 164 9.64 -14.62 -6.34
N GLU A 165 9.07 -14.60 -7.53
CA GLU A 165 9.68 -13.95 -8.70
C GLU A 165 9.88 -12.44 -8.47
N PHE A 166 8.92 -11.80 -7.80
CA PHE A 166 9.01 -10.38 -7.43
C PHE A 166 10.15 -10.13 -6.43
N ILE A 167 10.30 -11.00 -5.41
CA ILE A 167 11.41 -10.92 -4.44
C ILE A 167 12.76 -10.96 -5.15
N GLU A 168 12.96 -11.89 -6.08
CA GLU A 168 14.21 -11.99 -6.82
C GLU A 168 14.49 -10.74 -7.67
N LYS A 169 13.48 -10.21 -8.35
CA LYS A 169 13.61 -8.96 -9.13
C LYS A 169 14.03 -7.76 -8.27
N ILE A 170 13.44 -7.61 -7.08
CA ILE A 170 13.79 -6.48 -6.21
C ILE A 170 15.13 -6.66 -5.49
N LYS A 171 15.64 -7.89 -5.34
CA LYS A 171 17.00 -8.13 -4.83
C LYS A 171 18.06 -7.72 -5.85
N ALA A 172 17.77 -7.89 -7.14
CA ALA A 172 18.68 -7.57 -8.24
C ALA A 172 18.69 -6.07 -8.60
N SER A 173 17.74 -5.26 -8.14
CA SER A 173 17.62 -3.81 -8.38
C SER A 173 18.14 -3.01 -7.18
#